data_64aa8481b46576e12b512ccfe8c1bc21
#
_entry.id   64aa8481b46576e12b512ccfe8c1bc21
#
_cell.length_a   1.000
_cell.length_b   1.000
_cell.length_c   1.000
_cell.angle_alpha   90.00
_cell.angle_beta   90.00
_cell.angle_gamma   90.00
#
_symmetry.space_group_name_H-M   'P 1'
#
loop_
_entity.id
_entity.type
_entity.pdbx_description
1 polymer ?
#
loop_
_entity_poly.entity_id
_entity_poly.type
_entity_poly.pdbx_seq_one_letter_code
_entity_poly.pdbx_strand_id
1 'polypeptide(L)'
;MKNTVFNKFRKILIKDAIKTPEYQQSFNNVIGYDDIKLLLYKMITSKYTNSVLLTGPPASSKTVFILELLDHFKGKAYFVDGTTASGMGIVDYLFDHTDLKFLLIDEIDKLSKRDQKVLLNVMETGILSDVKAKSSKSVRQTHMNLSMYATSNDTSNILTPLLSRFIKLNLSEYNLETFTEICHKLLSRKYDKDHETIQAIVRHVWEHTRGYSDSKNSRYIR
;
A
#
# COMPACT_ATOMS: atom_id res chain seq x y z
N MET A 1 -15.91 -25.75 14.90
CA MET A 1 -16.67 -24.79 15.72
C MET A 1 -16.00 -23.41 15.93
N LYS A 2 -14.66 -23.30 16.07
CA LYS A 2 -13.99 -21.99 16.31
C LYS A 2 -14.09 -20.98 15.15
N ASN A 3 -14.17 -21.43 13.90
CA ASN A 3 -14.27 -20.54 12.73
C ASN A 3 -15.62 -19.83 12.58
N THR A 4 -16.71 -20.39 13.07
CA THR A 4 -18.06 -19.85 12.87
C THR A 4 -18.34 -18.65 13.77
N VAL A 5 -17.84 -18.68 15.01
CA VAL A 5 -17.99 -17.57 15.98
C VAL A 5 -17.10 -16.39 15.53
N PHE A 6 -15.87 -16.65 15.12
CA PHE A 6 -14.95 -15.64 14.61
C PHE A 6 -15.50 -14.92 13.37
N ASN A 7 -16.05 -15.68 12.41
CA ASN A 7 -16.69 -15.14 11.22
C ASN A 7 -17.96 -14.31 11.54
N LYS A 8 -18.71 -14.68 12.58
CA LYS A 8 -19.89 -13.93 13.03
C LYS A 8 -19.51 -12.61 13.71
N PHE A 9 -18.48 -12.62 14.58
CA PHE A 9 -17.91 -11.40 15.17
C PHE A 9 -17.29 -10.49 14.11
N ARG A 10 -16.57 -11.06 13.15
CA ARG A 10 -16.01 -10.34 12.00
C ARG A 10 -17.11 -9.62 11.21
N LYS A 11 -18.22 -10.29 10.90
CA LYS A 11 -19.36 -9.67 10.17
C LYS A 11 -20.04 -8.54 10.95
N ILE A 12 -20.14 -8.63 12.27
CA ILE A 12 -20.76 -7.60 13.13
C ILE A 12 -19.83 -6.38 13.18
N LEU A 13 -18.54 -6.56 13.47
CA LEU A 13 -17.55 -5.48 13.50
C LEU A 13 -17.40 -4.77 12.13
N ILE A 14 -17.58 -5.52 11.03
CA ILE A 14 -17.60 -5.00 9.68
C ILE A 14 -18.80 -4.07 9.47
N LYS A 15 -20.01 -4.50 9.86
CA LYS A 15 -21.24 -3.74 9.65
C LYS A 15 -21.24 -2.37 10.35
N ASP A 16 -20.64 -2.26 11.52
CA ASP A 16 -20.64 -1.00 12.29
C ASP A 16 -19.57 -0.01 11.80
N ALA A 17 -18.40 -0.51 11.40
CA ALA A 17 -17.33 0.34 10.86
C ALA A 17 -17.67 0.87 9.45
N ILE A 18 -18.30 0.06 8.59
CA ILE A 18 -18.70 0.44 7.22
C ILE A 18 -19.70 1.61 7.20
N LYS A 19 -20.43 1.82 8.30
CA LYS A 19 -21.45 2.89 8.39
C LYS A 19 -20.87 4.25 8.79
N THR A 20 -19.60 4.33 9.20
CA THR A 20 -19.02 5.62 9.55
C THR A 20 -18.72 6.45 8.30
N PRO A 21 -19.06 7.76 8.28
CA PRO A 21 -18.77 8.61 7.12
C PRO A 21 -17.29 8.63 6.75
N GLU A 22 -16.42 8.59 7.76
CA GLU A 22 -14.97 8.58 7.56
C GLU A 22 -14.49 7.30 6.86
N TYR A 23 -15.04 6.13 7.20
CA TYR A 23 -14.74 4.89 6.49
C TYR A 23 -15.22 4.93 5.04
N GLN A 24 -16.43 5.45 4.81
CA GLN A 24 -17.00 5.54 3.46
C GLN A 24 -16.21 6.47 2.54
N GLN A 25 -15.55 7.48 3.09
CA GLN A 25 -14.66 8.38 2.34
C GLN A 25 -13.26 7.80 2.14
N SER A 26 -12.86 6.81 2.94
CA SER A 26 -11.56 6.17 2.83
C SER A 26 -11.57 5.12 1.73
N PHE A 27 -10.53 5.09 0.91
CA PHE A 27 -10.34 4.10 -0.16
C PHE A 27 -11.42 4.10 -1.25
N ASN A 28 -11.99 5.27 -1.58
CA ASN A 28 -13.05 5.41 -2.57
C ASN A 28 -12.64 5.00 -4.00
N ASN A 29 -11.36 5.11 -4.33
CA ASN A 29 -10.84 4.73 -5.64
C ASN A 29 -10.44 3.26 -5.71
N VAL A 30 -10.43 2.53 -4.58
CA VAL A 30 -10.22 1.09 -4.56
C VAL A 30 -11.55 0.37 -4.70
N ILE A 31 -11.69 -0.48 -5.70
CA ILE A 31 -12.87 -1.33 -5.90
C ILE A 31 -12.54 -2.73 -5.38
N GLY A 32 -13.50 -3.36 -4.68
CA GLY A 32 -13.28 -4.63 -4.01
C GLY A 32 -12.40 -4.52 -2.75
N TYR A 33 -11.89 -5.65 -2.29
CA TYR A 33 -11.03 -5.77 -1.10
C TYR A 33 -11.62 -5.20 0.19
N ASP A 34 -12.91 -5.31 0.41
CA ASP A 34 -13.58 -4.68 1.56
C ASP A 34 -13.04 -5.13 2.91
N ASP A 35 -12.61 -6.38 3.02
CA ASP A 35 -11.93 -6.91 4.20
C ASP A 35 -10.61 -6.19 4.48
N ILE A 36 -9.82 -5.93 3.43
CA ILE A 36 -8.51 -5.27 3.52
C ILE A 36 -8.71 -3.79 3.82
N LYS A 37 -9.65 -3.13 3.16
CA LYS A 37 -10.03 -1.73 3.45
C LYS A 37 -10.39 -1.55 4.90
N LEU A 38 -11.26 -2.42 5.44
CA LEU A 38 -11.68 -2.35 6.84
C LEU A 38 -10.51 -2.55 7.79
N LEU A 39 -9.64 -3.52 7.50
CA LEU A 39 -8.47 -3.79 8.32
C LEU A 39 -7.48 -2.62 8.31
N LEU A 40 -7.20 -2.07 7.12
CA LEU A 40 -6.38 -0.87 6.96
C LEU A 40 -6.99 0.33 7.70
N TYR A 41 -8.30 0.56 7.56
CA TYR A 41 -8.98 1.64 8.27
C TYR A 41 -8.81 1.53 9.79
N LYS A 42 -8.96 0.34 10.35
CA LYS A 42 -8.71 0.10 11.79
C LYS A 42 -7.27 0.32 12.19
N MET A 43 -6.32 -0.02 11.31
CA MET A 43 -4.90 0.18 11.57
C MET A 43 -4.54 1.67 11.56
N ILE A 44 -5.00 2.42 10.55
CA ILE A 44 -4.70 3.86 10.42
C ILE A 44 -5.36 4.72 11.51
N THR A 45 -6.50 4.27 12.05
CA THR A 45 -7.19 4.93 13.16
C THR A 45 -6.71 4.45 14.54
N SER A 46 -5.80 3.47 14.59
CA SER A 46 -5.21 2.97 15.82
C SER A 46 -4.31 4.02 16.49
N LYS A 47 -4.29 4.02 17.81
CA LYS A 47 -3.36 4.84 18.61
C LYS A 47 -1.92 4.30 18.60
N TYR A 48 -1.73 3.05 18.15
CA TYR A 48 -0.44 2.38 18.14
C TYR A 48 0.19 2.46 16.75
N THR A 49 1.51 2.62 16.73
CA THR A 49 2.29 2.45 15.49
C THR A 49 2.12 1.04 14.97
N ASN A 50 1.87 0.93 13.70
CA ASN A 50 1.79 -0.35 13.00
C ASN A 50 2.38 -0.19 11.60
N SER A 51 2.89 -1.29 11.08
CA SER A 51 3.45 -1.30 9.74
C SER A 51 2.82 -2.41 8.91
N VAL A 52 2.42 -2.07 7.69
CA VAL A 52 1.66 -2.95 6.80
C VAL A 52 2.36 -3.08 5.46
N LEU A 53 2.45 -4.31 4.98
CA LEU A 53 2.92 -4.62 3.64
C LEU A 53 1.77 -5.21 2.81
N LEU A 54 1.36 -4.47 1.78
CA LEU A 54 0.43 -4.93 0.76
C LEU A 54 1.20 -5.73 -0.28
N THR A 55 0.91 -7.02 -0.39
CA THR A 55 1.52 -7.92 -1.38
C THR A 55 0.48 -8.38 -2.39
N GLY A 56 0.91 -8.77 -3.56
CA GLY A 56 0.02 -9.31 -4.59
C GLY A 56 0.56 -9.11 -6.00
N PRO A 57 -0.12 -9.68 -7.01
CA PRO A 57 0.30 -9.57 -8.40
C PRO A 57 0.29 -8.11 -8.89
N PRO A 58 0.98 -7.81 -9.99
CA PRO A 58 0.82 -6.52 -10.66
C PRO A 58 -0.65 -6.21 -10.94
N ALA A 59 -0.99 -4.92 -11.00
CA ALA A 59 -2.35 -4.44 -11.26
C ALA A 59 -3.43 -4.83 -10.21
N SER A 60 -3.04 -5.23 -8.99
CA SER A 60 -3.95 -5.51 -7.87
C SER A 60 -4.27 -4.29 -7.00
N SER A 61 -4.17 -3.07 -7.54
CA SER A 61 -4.45 -1.78 -6.85
C SER A 61 -3.59 -1.45 -5.63
N LYS A 62 -2.43 -2.07 -5.45
CA LYS A 62 -1.53 -1.77 -4.31
C LYS A 62 -1.16 -0.29 -4.25
N THR A 63 -0.69 0.27 -5.36
CA THR A 63 -0.34 1.70 -5.47
C THR A 63 -1.56 2.60 -5.20
N VAL A 64 -2.76 2.19 -5.63
CA VAL A 64 -3.98 2.96 -5.36
C VAL A 64 -4.26 3.04 -3.86
N PHE A 65 -4.06 1.95 -3.11
CA PHE A 65 -4.16 1.97 -1.65
C PHE A 65 -3.17 2.96 -1.02
N ILE A 66 -1.91 2.98 -1.48
CA ILE A 66 -0.89 3.92 -0.96
C ILE A 66 -1.28 5.37 -1.25
N LEU A 67 -1.79 5.67 -2.45
CA LEU A 67 -2.23 7.01 -2.81
C LEU A 67 -3.46 7.46 -2.01
N GLU A 68 -4.40 6.58 -1.74
CA GLU A 68 -5.54 6.86 -0.84
C GLU A 68 -5.08 7.14 0.59
N LEU A 69 -4.07 6.40 1.09
CA LEU A 69 -3.46 6.68 2.39
C LEU A 69 -2.74 8.04 2.40
N LEU A 70 -2.06 8.39 1.33
CA LEU A 70 -1.39 9.69 1.20
C LEU A 70 -2.40 10.84 1.29
N ASP A 71 -3.51 10.74 0.58
CA ASP A 71 -4.59 11.74 0.64
C ASP A 71 -5.25 11.77 2.04
N HIS A 72 -5.45 10.63 2.67
CA HIS A 72 -6.03 10.54 4.00
C HIS A 72 -5.16 11.23 5.07
N PHE A 73 -3.85 11.08 5.01
CA PHE A 73 -2.93 11.59 6.03
C PHE A 73 -2.46 13.04 5.86
N LYS A 74 -2.80 13.70 4.79
CA LYS A 74 -2.52 15.12 4.45
C LYS A 74 -1.46 15.82 5.31
N GLY A 75 -0.22 15.88 4.81
CA GLY A 75 0.89 16.58 5.49
C GLY A 75 1.52 15.83 6.68
N LYS A 76 1.02 14.65 7.04
CA LYS A 76 1.62 13.77 8.06
C LYS A 76 2.26 12.52 7.47
N ALA A 77 2.20 12.34 6.16
CA ALA A 77 2.77 11.22 5.43
C ALA A 77 3.83 11.70 4.43
N TYR A 78 4.85 10.88 4.26
CA TYR A 78 5.83 11.00 3.19
C TYR A 78 5.70 9.80 2.25
N PHE A 79 5.55 10.08 0.96
CA PHE A 79 5.47 9.06 -0.09
C PHE A 79 6.84 8.85 -0.73
N VAL A 80 7.19 7.60 -0.92
CA VAL A 80 8.45 7.15 -1.53
C VAL A 80 8.16 6.11 -2.60
N ASP A 81 8.69 6.31 -3.79
CA ASP A 81 8.75 5.30 -4.83
C ASP A 81 10.08 4.54 -4.70
N GLY A 82 10.01 3.25 -4.36
CA GLY A 82 11.18 2.40 -4.15
C GLY A 82 12.04 2.21 -5.40
N THR A 83 11.52 2.50 -6.59
CA THR A 83 12.29 2.41 -7.86
C THR A 83 13.28 3.56 -8.02
N THR A 84 12.96 4.73 -7.47
CA THR A 84 13.73 5.97 -7.66
C THR A 84 14.39 6.48 -6.38
N ALA A 85 13.92 6.02 -5.23
CA ALA A 85 14.40 6.48 -3.94
C ALA A 85 15.76 5.89 -3.54
N SER A 86 16.49 6.63 -2.73
CA SER A 86 17.66 6.15 -2.00
C SER A 86 17.45 6.28 -0.49
N GLY A 87 18.03 5.36 0.28
CA GLY A 87 17.93 5.40 1.74
C GLY A 87 18.44 6.69 2.35
N MET A 88 19.50 7.28 1.77
CA MET A 88 20.02 8.58 2.21
C MET A 88 19.01 9.70 1.96
N GLY A 89 18.34 9.71 0.79
CA GLY A 89 17.29 10.69 0.51
C GLY A 89 16.10 10.56 1.46
N ILE A 90 15.70 9.32 1.80
CA ILE A 90 14.66 9.07 2.79
C ILE A 90 15.09 9.60 4.16
N VAL A 91 16.32 9.28 4.59
CA VAL A 91 16.87 9.71 5.88
C VAL A 91 16.95 11.23 5.98
N ASP A 92 17.51 11.90 4.98
CA ASP A 92 17.63 13.36 4.98
C ASP A 92 16.24 14.04 5.04
N TYR A 93 15.28 13.55 4.26
CA TYR A 93 13.91 14.07 4.30
C TYR A 93 13.25 13.89 5.67
N LEU A 94 13.41 12.71 6.30
CA LEU A 94 12.84 12.44 7.60
C LEU A 94 13.50 13.29 8.72
N PHE A 95 14.78 13.64 8.61
CA PHE A 95 15.43 14.55 9.55
C PHE A 95 14.87 15.98 9.46
N ASP A 96 14.53 16.42 8.26
CA ASP A 96 13.97 17.75 8.04
C ASP A 96 12.47 17.83 8.40
N HIS A 97 11.80 16.65 8.55
CA HIS A 97 10.35 16.55 8.80
C HIS A 97 10.05 15.57 9.94
N THR A 98 10.50 15.89 11.14
CA THR A 98 10.38 15.02 12.32
C THR A 98 8.95 14.88 12.86
N ASP A 99 8.02 15.67 12.40
CA ASP A 99 6.59 15.62 12.75
C ASP A 99 5.77 14.63 11.92
N LEU A 100 6.40 14.00 10.92
CA LEU A 100 5.79 12.93 10.13
C LEU A 100 5.46 11.71 10.98
N LYS A 101 4.33 11.10 10.68
CA LYS A 101 3.83 9.90 11.36
C LYS A 101 3.76 8.67 10.47
N PHE A 102 3.75 8.89 9.16
CA PHE A 102 3.54 7.83 8.18
C PHE A 102 4.58 7.90 7.07
N LEU A 103 5.22 6.77 6.80
CA LEU A 103 6.07 6.56 5.63
C LEU A 103 5.36 5.58 4.69
N LEU A 104 5.04 6.04 3.49
CA LEU A 104 4.34 5.30 2.46
C LEU A 104 5.33 4.93 1.37
N ILE A 105 5.54 3.63 1.12
CA ILE A 105 6.58 3.15 0.19
C ILE A 105 5.93 2.30 -0.89
N ASP A 106 5.92 2.76 -2.12
CA ASP A 106 5.53 1.92 -3.24
C ASP A 106 6.74 1.11 -3.73
N GLU A 107 6.53 -0.16 -4.04
CA GLU A 107 7.55 -1.11 -4.51
C GLU A 107 8.79 -1.20 -3.60
N ILE A 108 8.62 -1.46 -2.30
CA ILE A 108 9.71 -1.58 -1.32
C ILE A 108 10.76 -2.65 -1.71
N ASP A 109 10.38 -3.66 -2.50
CA ASP A 109 11.28 -4.69 -3.04
C ASP A 109 12.31 -4.15 -4.04
N LYS A 110 12.14 -2.94 -4.55
CA LYS A 110 13.09 -2.26 -5.43
C LYS A 110 14.17 -1.49 -4.67
N LEU A 111 13.95 -1.19 -3.40
CA LEU A 111 14.98 -0.58 -2.57
C LEU A 111 16.20 -1.50 -2.42
N SER A 112 17.40 -0.92 -2.42
CA SER A 112 18.62 -1.67 -2.17
C SER A 112 18.60 -2.31 -0.77
N LYS A 113 19.35 -3.39 -0.59
CA LYS A 113 19.49 -4.04 0.74
C LYS A 113 20.04 -3.10 1.81
N ARG A 114 20.87 -2.12 1.41
CA ARG A 114 21.39 -1.09 2.30
C ARG A 114 20.27 -0.17 2.79
N ASP A 115 19.40 0.27 1.88
CA ASP A 115 18.30 1.18 2.20
C ASP A 115 17.24 0.49 3.04
N GLN A 116 16.96 -0.79 2.76
CA GLN A 116 16.09 -1.62 3.59
C GLN A 116 16.61 -1.77 5.05
N LYS A 117 17.94 -1.82 5.27
CA LYS A 117 18.52 -1.84 6.62
C LYS A 117 18.27 -0.54 7.38
N VAL A 118 18.26 0.60 6.69
CA VAL A 118 17.93 1.88 7.32
C VAL A 118 16.48 1.87 7.80
N LEU A 119 15.54 1.41 6.98
CA LEU A 119 14.13 1.28 7.36
C LEU A 119 13.96 0.31 8.54
N LEU A 120 14.66 -0.83 8.51
CA LEU A 120 14.63 -1.81 9.59
C LEU A 120 15.07 -1.18 10.92
N ASN A 121 16.17 -0.43 10.93
CA ASN A 121 16.66 0.23 12.13
C ASN A 121 15.61 1.20 12.71
N VAL A 122 14.99 2.02 11.87
CA VAL A 122 13.92 2.95 12.31
C VAL A 122 12.73 2.17 12.86
N MET A 123 12.30 1.08 12.22
CA MET A 123 11.18 0.27 12.71
C MET A 123 11.46 -0.42 14.05
N GLU A 124 12.71 -0.85 14.29
CA GLU A 124 13.10 -1.57 15.51
C GLU A 124 13.32 -0.65 16.71
N THR A 125 13.97 0.47 16.46
CA THR A 125 14.47 1.34 17.54
C THR A 125 13.67 2.63 17.70
N GLY A 126 12.91 3.02 16.68
CA GLY A 126 12.33 4.37 16.59
C GLY A 126 13.41 5.45 16.42
N ILE A 127 14.66 5.07 16.14
CA ILE A 127 15.79 5.99 16.05
C ILE A 127 16.21 6.12 14.58
N LEU A 128 16.13 7.34 14.09
CA LEU A 128 16.75 7.74 12.84
C LEU A 128 18.15 8.27 13.15
N SER A 129 19.19 7.66 12.57
CA SER A 129 20.57 8.08 12.75
C SER A 129 21.30 8.21 11.42
N ASP A 130 22.08 9.26 11.27
CA ASP A 130 22.95 9.48 10.12
C ASP A 130 24.35 9.87 10.58
N VAL A 131 25.36 9.24 9.99
CA VAL A 131 26.77 9.52 10.24
C VAL A 131 27.37 10.12 8.96
N LYS A 132 27.42 11.44 8.86
CA LYS A 132 28.07 12.10 7.73
C LYS A 132 29.59 11.93 7.81
N ALA A 133 30.15 11.11 6.91
CA ALA A 133 31.52 10.64 6.95
C ALA A 133 32.59 11.66 6.45
N LYS A 134 32.26 12.87 6.02
CA LYS A 134 33.22 13.67 5.21
C LYS A 134 33.68 15.03 5.69
N SER A 135 33.10 15.69 6.69
CA SER A 135 33.65 17.00 7.11
C SER A 135 33.38 17.48 8.53
N SER A 136 32.47 16.91 9.22
CA SER A 136 32.30 17.15 10.66
C SER A 136 31.79 15.85 11.29
N LYS A 137 32.40 15.43 12.40
CA LYS A 137 32.00 14.26 13.20
C LYS A 137 30.60 14.45 13.84
N SER A 138 29.65 15.03 13.14
CA SER A 138 28.30 15.25 13.67
C SER A 138 27.44 14.02 13.35
N VAL A 139 27.15 13.23 14.35
CA VAL A 139 26.10 12.22 14.31
C VAL A 139 24.77 12.96 14.50
N ARG A 140 23.91 12.93 13.49
CA ARG A 140 22.51 13.37 13.66
C ARG A 140 21.71 12.17 14.16
N GLN A 141 20.92 12.36 15.17
CA GLN A 141 20.04 11.36 15.73
C GLN A 141 18.72 12.00 16.18
N THR A 142 17.62 11.37 15.86
CA THR A 142 16.29 11.78 16.33
C THR A 142 15.39 10.56 16.56
N HIS A 143 14.43 10.72 17.47
CA HIS A 143 13.41 9.69 17.69
C HIS A 143 12.19 9.99 16.81
N MET A 144 11.70 8.97 16.13
CA MET A 144 10.52 9.04 15.29
C MET A 144 9.55 7.91 15.64
N ASN A 145 8.29 8.24 15.82
CA ASN A 145 7.22 7.26 15.96
C ASN A 145 6.51 7.11 14.63
N LEU A 146 7.06 6.27 13.76
CA LEU A 146 6.70 6.19 12.35
C LEU A 146 6.01 4.87 12.04
N SER A 147 4.78 4.94 11.51
CA SER A 147 4.10 3.80 10.90
C SER A 147 4.49 3.69 9.42
N MET A 148 4.81 2.48 8.95
CA MET A 148 5.20 2.28 7.55
C MET A 148 4.15 1.45 6.81
N TYR A 149 3.67 1.96 5.67
CA TYR A 149 2.77 1.26 4.77
C TYR A 149 3.48 1.09 3.44
N ALA A 150 3.67 -0.15 3.04
CA ALA A 150 4.47 -0.46 1.86
C ALA A 150 3.73 -1.40 0.90
N THR A 151 4.13 -1.39 -0.37
CA THR A 151 3.69 -2.35 -1.37
C THR A 151 4.85 -3.18 -1.89
N SER A 152 4.55 -4.38 -2.38
CA SER A 152 5.50 -5.23 -3.09
C SER A 152 4.79 -6.18 -4.03
N ASN A 153 5.39 -6.42 -5.18
CA ASN A 153 4.96 -7.49 -6.09
C ASN A 153 5.58 -8.83 -5.73
N ASP A 154 6.80 -8.80 -5.19
CA ASP A 154 7.56 -9.98 -4.78
C ASP A 154 8.34 -9.72 -3.49
N THR A 155 8.17 -10.59 -2.51
CA THR A 155 8.82 -10.45 -1.20
C THR A 155 10.22 -11.08 -1.17
N SER A 156 10.66 -11.78 -2.20
CA SER A 156 11.98 -12.45 -2.26
C SER A 156 13.15 -11.46 -2.14
N ASN A 157 12.96 -10.24 -2.65
CA ASN A 157 13.95 -9.17 -2.56
C ASN A 157 13.81 -8.28 -1.31
N ILE A 158 12.99 -8.64 -0.34
CA ILE A 158 12.90 -7.94 0.94
C ILE A 158 13.73 -8.68 1.99
N LEU A 159 14.48 -7.94 2.81
CA LEU A 159 15.21 -8.53 3.93
C LEU A 159 14.24 -9.24 4.89
N THR A 160 14.54 -10.49 5.25
CA THR A 160 13.69 -11.29 6.15
C THR A 160 13.41 -10.59 7.49
N PRO A 161 14.39 -9.93 8.15
CA PRO A 161 14.12 -9.17 9.37
C PRO A 161 13.15 -8.01 9.13
N LEU A 162 13.29 -7.27 8.02
CA LEU A 162 12.38 -6.18 7.67
C LEU A 162 10.97 -6.73 7.39
N LEU A 163 10.88 -7.82 6.62
CA LEU A 163 9.62 -8.47 6.28
C LEU A 163 8.85 -8.96 7.52
N SER A 164 9.56 -9.38 8.58
CA SER A 164 8.95 -9.84 9.83
C SER A 164 8.34 -8.71 10.67
N ARG A 165 8.66 -7.45 10.40
CA ARG A 165 8.12 -6.28 11.08
C ARG A 165 6.80 -5.80 10.48
N PHE A 166 6.45 -6.28 9.30
CA PHE A 166 5.20 -5.92 8.64
C PHE A 166 4.08 -6.91 8.92
N ILE A 167 2.89 -6.37 9.12
CA ILE A 167 1.63 -7.11 8.97
C ILE A 167 1.37 -7.26 7.48
N LYS A 168 1.37 -8.49 6.97
CA LYS A 168 1.21 -8.75 5.55
C LYS A 168 -0.25 -8.88 5.19
N LEU A 169 -0.68 -8.11 4.21
CA LEU A 169 -2.00 -8.20 3.60
C LEU A 169 -1.85 -8.56 2.13
N ASN A 170 -2.40 -9.70 1.74
CA ASN A 170 -2.27 -10.17 0.37
C ASN A 170 -3.51 -9.78 -0.45
N LEU A 171 -3.28 -9.04 -1.53
CA LEU A 171 -4.29 -8.71 -2.53
C LEU A 171 -4.28 -9.80 -3.60
N SER A 172 -5.40 -10.50 -3.74
CA SER A 172 -5.59 -11.48 -4.80
C SER A 172 -5.82 -10.79 -6.16
N GLU A 173 -5.73 -11.53 -7.23
CA GLU A 173 -6.19 -11.07 -8.54
C GLU A 173 -7.70 -10.77 -8.50
N TYR A 174 -8.10 -9.82 -9.33
CA TYR A 174 -9.52 -9.51 -9.50
C TYR A 174 -10.25 -10.63 -10.23
N ASN A 175 -11.47 -10.91 -9.82
CA ASN A 175 -12.38 -11.72 -10.63
C ASN A 175 -13.01 -10.87 -11.75
N LEU A 176 -13.70 -11.51 -12.68
CA LEU A 176 -14.32 -10.82 -13.83
C LEU A 176 -15.32 -9.73 -13.38
N GLU A 177 -16.08 -9.99 -12.33
CA GLU A 177 -17.09 -9.06 -11.82
C GLU A 177 -16.45 -7.77 -11.32
N THR A 178 -15.46 -7.89 -10.42
CA THR A 178 -14.71 -6.73 -9.90
C THR A 178 -13.93 -6.01 -11.00
N PHE A 179 -13.33 -6.76 -11.94
CA PHE A 179 -12.65 -6.17 -13.09
C PHE A 179 -13.61 -5.35 -13.97
N THR A 180 -14.81 -5.88 -14.22
CA THR A 180 -15.87 -5.18 -14.95
C THR A 180 -16.25 -3.88 -14.27
N GLU A 181 -16.43 -3.90 -12.95
CA GLU A 181 -16.76 -2.71 -12.16
C GLU A 181 -15.65 -1.64 -12.22
N ILE A 182 -14.38 -2.07 -12.13
CA ILE A 182 -13.23 -1.17 -12.28
C ILE A 182 -13.24 -0.50 -13.65
N CYS A 183 -13.39 -1.30 -14.72
CA CYS A 183 -13.42 -0.79 -16.08
C CYS A 183 -14.59 0.19 -16.30
N HIS A 184 -15.79 -0.14 -15.80
CA HIS A 184 -16.93 0.78 -15.86
C HIS A 184 -16.60 2.10 -15.18
N LYS A 185 -16.07 2.08 -13.96
CA LYS A 185 -15.73 3.29 -13.21
C LYS A 185 -14.66 4.15 -13.91
N LEU A 186 -13.65 3.51 -14.49
CA LEU A 186 -12.57 4.21 -15.19
C LEU A 186 -13.03 4.78 -16.53
N LEU A 187 -13.72 3.97 -17.34
CA LEU A 187 -14.13 4.35 -18.69
C LEU A 187 -15.27 5.39 -18.67
N SER A 188 -16.23 5.25 -17.76
CA SER A 188 -17.33 6.26 -17.62
C SER A 188 -16.82 7.61 -17.15
N ARG A 189 -15.70 7.68 -16.40
CA ARG A 189 -15.10 8.96 -16.01
C ARG A 189 -14.33 9.63 -17.13
N LYS A 190 -13.75 8.85 -18.04
CA LYS A 190 -12.84 9.35 -19.06
C LYS A 190 -13.47 9.49 -20.43
N TYR A 191 -14.47 8.67 -20.71
CA TYR A 191 -15.13 8.58 -22.00
C TYR A 191 -16.64 8.54 -21.81
N ASP A 192 -17.37 9.35 -22.57
CA ASP A 192 -18.84 9.28 -22.66
C ASP A 192 -19.22 8.11 -23.59
N LYS A 193 -19.17 6.90 -23.05
CA LYS A 193 -19.47 5.65 -23.78
C LYS A 193 -20.64 4.94 -23.13
N ASP A 194 -21.48 4.35 -24.01
CA ASP A 194 -22.59 3.53 -23.58
C ASP A 194 -22.14 2.24 -22.87
N HIS A 195 -23.05 1.66 -22.11
CA HIS A 195 -22.78 0.47 -21.31
C HIS A 195 -22.36 -0.75 -22.17
N GLU A 196 -22.94 -0.92 -23.36
CA GLU A 196 -22.64 -2.05 -24.25
C GLU A 196 -21.21 -1.97 -24.77
N THR A 197 -20.77 -0.78 -25.21
CA THR A 197 -19.39 -0.53 -25.65
C THR A 197 -18.39 -0.85 -24.53
N ILE A 198 -18.67 -0.40 -23.30
CA ILE A 198 -17.80 -0.69 -22.15
C ILE A 198 -17.75 -2.20 -21.88
N GLN A 199 -18.89 -2.90 -21.91
CA GLN A 199 -18.93 -4.36 -21.72
C GLN A 199 -18.16 -5.13 -22.80
N ALA A 200 -18.26 -4.71 -24.06
CA ALA A 200 -17.51 -5.32 -25.16
C ALA A 200 -16.00 -5.16 -24.96
N ILE A 201 -15.54 -3.96 -24.56
CA ILE A 201 -14.13 -3.69 -24.24
C ILE A 201 -13.66 -4.56 -23.07
N VAL A 202 -14.44 -4.62 -21.97
CA VAL A 202 -14.12 -5.42 -20.79
C VAL A 202 -13.95 -6.89 -21.13
N ARG A 203 -14.89 -7.47 -21.89
CA ARG A 203 -14.84 -8.87 -22.32
C ARG A 203 -13.61 -9.13 -23.15
N HIS A 204 -13.36 -8.28 -24.15
CA HIS A 204 -12.21 -8.41 -25.03
C HIS A 204 -10.88 -8.36 -24.26
N VAL A 205 -10.71 -7.38 -23.38
CA VAL A 205 -9.49 -7.26 -22.57
C VAL A 205 -9.33 -8.45 -21.63
N TRP A 206 -10.40 -8.89 -20.97
CA TRP A 206 -10.36 -10.02 -20.04
C TRP A 206 -9.95 -11.34 -20.72
N GLU A 207 -10.52 -11.63 -21.89
CA GLU A 207 -10.21 -12.83 -22.64
C GLU A 207 -8.76 -12.84 -23.15
N HIS A 208 -8.25 -11.68 -23.57
CA HIS A 208 -6.89 -11.58 -24.12
C HIS A 208 -5.80 -11.42 -23.04
N THR A 209 -6.12 -10.94 -21.84
CA THR A 209 -5.14 -10.83 -20.75
C THR A 209 -4.98 -12.12 -19.95
N ARG A 210 -6.02 -12.96 -19.83
CA ARG A 210 -5.93 -14.27 -19.15
C ARG A 210 -5.06 -15.30 -19.91
N GLY A 211 -4.93 -15.20 -21.23
CA GLY A 211 -3.99 -16.01 -22.00
C GLY A 211 -2.51 -15.65 -21.76
N TYR A 212 -2.25 -14.58 -21.01
CA TYR A 212 -0.91 -14.05 -20.69
C TYR A 212 -0.59 -14.09 -19.19
N SER A 213 -1.23 -14.94 -18.39
CA SER A 213 -0.89 -15.15 -16.98
C SER A 213 0.53 -15.74 -16.80
N ASP A 214 1.17 -16.17 -17.87
CA ASP A 214 2.60 -16.46 -17.93
C ASP A 214 3.37 -15.24 -18.44
N SER A 215 3.96 -14.50 -17.51
CA SER A 215 5.07 -13.57 -17.70
C SER A 215 4.88 -12.43 -18.71
N LYS A 216 4.66 -11.21 -18.27
CA LYS A 216 5.06 -9.94 -18.92
C LYS A 216 4.03 -8.88 -19.32
N ASN A 217 2.70 -9.04 -19.23
CA ASN A 217 1.82 -8.02 -19.83
C ASN A 217 0.78 -7.35 -18.88
N SER A 218 1.22 -6.85 -17.73
CA SER A 218 0.39 -5.88 -16.95
C SER A 218 0.48 -4.42 -17.48
N ARG A 219 0.96 -4.22 -18.72
CA ARG A 219 1.23 -2.88 -19.30
C ARG A 219 0.03 -2.20 -19.97
N TYR A 220 -1.12 -2.85 -20.10
CA TYR A 220 -2.23 -2.32 -20.89
C TYR A 220 -3.36 -1.67 -20.11
N ILE A 221 -3.26 -1.58 -18.77
CA ILE A 221 -4.25 -0.86 -17.94
C ILE A 221 -3.52 0.21 -17.12
N ARG A 222 -3.06 1.23 -17.80
CA ARG A 222 -2.63 2.50 -17.20
C ARG A 222 -3.43 3.66 -17.76
#